data_ebe1c509c9bc1901bf99e1a945542660
#
_entry.id   ebe1c509c9bc1901bf99e1a945542660
#
_cell.length_a   1.000
_cell.length_b   1.000
_cell.length_c   1.000
_cell.angle_alpha   90.00
_cell.angle_beta   90.00
_cell.angle_gamma   90.00
#
_symmetry.space_group_name_H-M   'P 1'
#
loop_
_entity.id
_entity.type
_entity.pdbx_description
1 polymer ?
#
loop_
_entity_poly.entity_id
_entity_poly.type
_entity_poly.pdbx_seq_one_letter_code
_entity_poly.pdbx_strand_id
1 'polypeptide(L)'
;MRVYLPSTMPGLADVLAKGEAGPSPLPAFAVTPALREAYASGDDEELEYIAMLAAARQSLRLLNADDTAPRRRVVLAADVPDAQVSWQAYADEAAAVVVSAAVAVAVIASGHVDELDAVPDVAAAAAAISAADTGDDDASFAVDSAEAHELAWYAAQELEYL
;
A
#
# COMPACT_ATOMS: atom_id res chain seq x y z
N MET A 1 1.48 2.93 16.20
CA MET A 1 0.57 3.34 15.10
C MET A 1 0.60 2.29 13.99
N ARG A 2 -0.56 1.92 13.50
CA ARG A 2 -0.67 1.03 12.33
C ARG A 2 -0.33 1.80 11.07
N VAL A 3 0.65 1.31 10.32
CA VAL A 3 1.04 1.85 9.02
C VAL A 3 0.89 0.79 7.94
N TYR A 4 0.63 1.23 6.71
CA TYR A 4 0.47 0.38 5.54
C TYR A 4 1.58 0.69 4.55
N LEU A 5 2.43 -0.30 4.30
CA LEU A 5 3.60 -0.17 3.43
C LEU A 5 3.27 -0.74 2.05
N PRO A 6 3.30 0.07 1.00
CA PRO A 6 3.14 -0.44 -0.36
C PRO A 6 4.36 -1.29 -0.75
N SER A 7 4.13 -2.37 -1.45
CA SER A 7 5.19 -3.29 -1.88
C SER A 7 4.82 -3.98 -3.20
N THR A 8 5.65 -4.93 -3.59
CA THR A 8 5.47 -5.86 -4.71
C THR A 8 5.87 -7.26 -4.24
N MET A 9 5.64 -8.28 -5.04
CA MET A 9 6.07 -9.64 -4.67
C MET A 9 7.59 -9.74 -4.49
N PRO A 10 8.44 -9.18 -5.39
CA PRO A 10 9.88 -9.10 -5.11
C PRO A 10 10.23 -8.26 -3.88
N GLY A 11 9.50 -7.17 -3.63
CA GLY A 11 9.67 -6.35 -2.44
C GLY A 11 9.38 -7.12 -1.15
N LEU A 12 8.32 -7.91 -1.13
CA LEU A 12 8.00 -8.80 0.00
C LEU A 12 9.11 -9.84 0.24
N ALA A 13 9.56 -10.50 -0.83
CA ALA A 13 10.65 -11.47 -0.72
C ALA A 13 11.93 -10.84 -0.13
N ASP A 14 12.22 -9.61 -0.53
CA ASP A 14 13.37 -8.84 -0.05
C ASP A 14 13.26 -8.52 1.45
N VAL A 15 12.08 -8.09 1.87
CA VAL A 15 11.77 -7.81 3.30
C VAL A 15 11.97 -9.07 4.14
N LEU A 16 11.44 -10.21 3.69
CA LEU A 16 11.58 -11.47 4.40
C LEU A 16 13.04 -11.94 4.46
N ALA A 17 13.80 -11.77 3.37
CA ALA A 17 15.21 -12.16 3.31
C ALA A 17 16.10 -11.27 4.20
N LYS A 18 15.84 -9.97 4.23
CA LYS A 18 16.62 -9.00 5.01
C LYS A 18 16.18 -8.88 6.47
N GLY A 19 14.97 -9.33 6.78
CA GLY A 19 14.39 -9.18 8.11
C GLY A 19 13.78 -7.82 8.40
N GLU A 20 13.76 -6.91 7.43
CA GLU A 20 13.21 -5.55 7.57
C GLU A 20 12.84 -4.94 6.22
N ALA A 21 11.89 -4.02 6.25
CA ALA A 21 11.59 -3.13 5.14
C ALA A 21 12.40 -1.85 5.29
N GLY A 22 13.05 -1.43 4.25
CA GLY A 22 13.91 -0.25 4.23
C GLY A 22 14.53 -0.02 2.86
N PRO A 23 15.50 0.91 2.75
CA PRO A 23 15.98 1.80 3.82
C PRO A 23 14.97 2.88 4.20
N SER A 24 15.17 3.44 5.41
CA SER A 24 14.43 4.63 5.84
C SER A 24 14.99 5.90 5.16
N PRO A 25 14.17 6.97 4.94
CA PRO A 25 12.75 7.07 5.28
C PRO A 25 11.87 6.25 4.34
N LEU A 26 10.79 5.68 4.89
CA LEU A 26 9.85 4.85 4.15
C LEU A 26 8.53 5.61 3.90
N PRO A 27 8.10 5.78 2.64
CA PRO A 27 6.73 6.20 2.37
C PRO A 27 5.75 5.13 2.85
N ALA A 28 4.71 5.56 3.52
CA ALA A 28 3.67 4.67 4.03
C ALA A 28 2.33 5.41 4.09
N PHE A 29 1.30 4.71 4.53
CA PHE A 29 -0.04 5.25 4.67
C PHE A 29 -0.60 4.88 6.03
N ALA A 30 -1.34 5.78 6.64
CA ALA A 30 -1.89 5.59 7.97
C ALA A 30 -3.11 6.48 8.17
N VAL A 31 -3.83 6.26 9.26
CA VAL A 31 -4.90 7.17 9.68
C VAL A 31 -4.28 8.41 10.28
N THR A 32 -4.32 9.50 9.53
CA THR A 32 -3.80 10.81 9.91
C THR A 32 -4.91 11.73 10.39
N PRO A 33 -4.59 12.85 11.05
CA PRO A 33 -5.59 13.89 11.33
C PRO A 33 -6.28 14.41 10.06
N ALA A 34 -5.55 14.58 8.96
CA ALA A 34 -6.11 14.99 7.67
C ALA A 34 -7.12 13.98 7.13
N LEU A 35 -6.85 12.68 7.26
CA LEU A 35 -7.78 11.63 6.84
C LEU A 35 -9.05 11.66 7.71
N ARG A 36 -8.91 11.83 9.01
CA ARG A 36 -10.06 11.96 9.94
C ARG A 36 -10.92 13.18 9.60
N GLU A 37 -10.32 14.28 9.21
CA GLU A 37 -11.02 15.48 8.80
C GLU A 37 -11.77 15.28 7.47
N ALA A 38 -11.14 14.61 6.51
CA ALA A 38 -11.73 14.33 5.20
C ALA A 38 -12.93 13.36 5.29
N TYR A 39 -12.94 12.46 6.27
CA TYR A 39 -13.98 11.44 6.48
C TYR A 39 -14.50 11.51 7.92
N ALA A 40 -15.07 12.64 8.28
CA ALA A 40 -15.45 12.97 9.66
C ALA A 40 -16.45 12.00 10.30
N SER A 41 -17.23 11.26 9.50
CA SER A 41 -18.18 10.25 9.98
C SER A 41 -17.61 8.82 9.97
N GLY A 42 -16.37 8.61 9.50
CA GLY A 42 -15.74 7.30 9.45
C GLY A 42 -15.27 6.81 10.81
N ASP A 43 -15.48 5.53 11.11
CA ASP A 43 -14.87 4.89 12.26
C ASP A 43 -13.41 4.50 11.98
N ASP A 44 -12.70 4.01 13.00
CA ASP A 44 -11.28 3.67 12.87
C ASP A 44 -11.03 2.56 11.84
N GLU A 45 -11.90 1.55 11.75
CA GLU A 45 -11.76 0.47 10.77
C GLU A 45 -11.94 0.97 9.34
N GLU A 46 -12.91 1.85 9.11
CA GLU A 46 -13.13 2.46 7.80
C GLU A 46 -11.94 3.31 7.37
N LEU A 47 -11.38 4.10 8.29
CA LEU A 47 -10.23 4.96 8.00
C LEU A 47 -8.97 4.13 7.75
N GLU A 48 -8.75 3.05 8.50
CA GLU A 48 -7.66 2.12 8.25
C GLU A 48 -7.79 1.45 6.88
N TYR A 49 -9.00 1.07 6.49
CA TYR A 49 -9.27 0.52 5.16
C TYR A 49 -8.96 1.52 4.06
N ILE A 50 -9.35 2.79 4.21
CA ILE A 50 -9.01 3.85 3.25
C ILE A 50 -7.50 4.04 3.14
N ALA A 51 -6.78 4.02 4.26
CA ALA A 51 -5.32 4.12 4.26
C ALA A 51 -4.68 2.92 3.54
N MET A 52 -5.20 1.71 3.76
CA MET A 52 -4.73 0.50 3.07
C MET A 52 -4.99 0.59 1.56
N LEU A 53 -6.14 1.10 1.12
CA LEU A 53 -6.43 1.31 -0.31
C LEU A 53 -5.48 2.34 -0.93
N ALA A 54 -5.10 3.39 -0.21
CA ALA A 54 -4.10 4.34 -0.68
C ALA A 54 -2.73 3.67 -0.87
N ALA A 55 -2.34 2.79 0.06
CA ALA A 55 -1.13 1.99 -0.09
C ALA A 55 -1.21 1.03 -1.30
N ALA A 56 -2.36 0.40 -1.52
CA ALA A 56 -2.57 -0.47 -2.68
C ALA A 56 -2.44 0.31 -4.01
N ARG A 57 -2.95 1.54 -4.06
CA ARG A 57 -2.77 2.41 -5.22
C ARG A 57 -1.30 2.77 -5.43
N GLN A 58 -0.55 3.01 -4.39
CA GLN A 58 0.89 3.23 -4.48
C GLN A 58 1.64 1.97 -4.95
N SER A 59 1.16 0.79 -4.59
CA SER A 59 1.68 -0.47 -5.12
C SER A 59 1.58 -0.55 -6.65
N LEU A 60 0.51 -0.02 -7.25
CA LEU A 60 0.39 0.08 -8.72
C LEU A 60 1.52 0.92 -9.32
N ARG A 61 1.94 2.00 -8.66
CA ARG A 61 3.06 2.83 -9.13
C ARG A 61 4.38 2.08 -9.04
N LEU A 62 4.57 1.29 -8.01
CA LEU A 62 5.74 0.41 -7.90
C LEU A 62 5.75 -0.64 -9.02
N LEU A 63 4.60 -1.23 -9.33
CA LEU A 63 4.47 -2.18 -10.43
C LEU A 63 4.73 -1.51 -11.80
N ASN A 64 4.27 -0.29 -11.98
CA ASN A 64 4.55 0.48 -13.20
C ASN A 64 6.06 0.73 -13.40
N ALA A 65 6.80 0.86 -12.32
CA ALA A 65 8.24 1.07 -12.34
C ALA A 65 9.07 -0.23 -12.48
N ASP A 66 8.44 -1.39 -12.33
CA ASP A 66 9.11 -2.70 -12.38
C ASP A 66 8.32 -3.68 -13.27
N ASP A 67 8.68 -3.76 -14.53
CA ASP A 67 8.01 -4.63 -15.51
C ASP A 67 8.20 -6.12 -15.22
N THR A 68 9.17 -6.50 -14.39
CA THR A 68 9.48 -7.88 -14.06
C THR A 68 8.68 -8.43 -12.89
N ALA A 69 8.09 -7.56 -12.06
CA ALA A 69 7.31 -7.97 -10.91
C ALA A 69 5.96 -8.59 -11.33
N PRO A 70 5.50 -9.65 -10.66
CA PRO A 70 4.15 -10.16 -10.87
C PRO A 70 3.12 -9.05 -10.65
N ARG A 71 2.10 -9.01 -11.50
CA ARG A 71 1.05 -7.98 -11.50
C ARG A 71 0.05 -8.23 -10.36
N ARG A 72 0.55 -8.20 -9.14
CA ARG A 72 -0.19 -8.36 -7.89
C ARG A 72 0.18 -7.21 -6.95
N ARG A 73 -0.82 -6.46 -6.48
CA ARG A 73 -0.58 -5.44 -5.46
C ARG A 73 -0.26 -6.12 -4.14
N VAL A 74 0.66 -5.52 -3.40
CA VAL A 74 1.08 -5.98 -2.07
C VAL A 74 1.09 -4.80 -1.12
N VAL A 75 0.45 -4.97 0.04
CA VAL A 75 0.48 -4.02 1.14
C VAL A 75 0.83 -4.77 2.42
N LEU A 76 1.80 -4.27 3.16
CA LEU A 76 2.19 -4.82 4.45
C LEU A 76 1.68 -3.91 5.56
N ALA A 77 0.93 -4.46 6.50
CA ALA A 77 0.46 -3.73 7.68
C ALA A 77 1.42 -3.98 8.84
N ALA A 78 1.91 -2.92 9.44
CA ALA A 78 2.88 -2.99 10.54
C ALA A 78 2.48 -2.06 11.68
N ASP A 79 2.89 -2.41 12.89
CA ASP A 79 2.72 -1.57 14.08
C ASP A 79 4.07 -0.99 14.48
N VAL A 80 4.19 0.34 14.33
CA VAL A 80 5.43 1.07 14.60
C VAL A 80 5.21 2.12 15.68
N PRO A 81 6.27 2.55 16.41
CA PRO A 81 6.15 3.63 17.39
C PRO A 81 5.66 4.93 16.74
N ASP A 82 4.75 5.63 17.41
CA ASP A 82 4.19 6.90 16.90
C ASP A 82 5.29 7.92 16.63
N ALA A 83 6.34 7.94 17.44
CA ALA A 83 7.46 8.85 17.27
C ALA A 83 8.25 8.67 15.96
N GLN A 84 8.11 7.52 15.31
CA GLN A 84 8.75 7.23 14.01
C GLN A 84 7.89 7.62 12.81
N VAL A 85 6.65 8.06 13.03
CA VAL A 85 5.71 8.40 11.97
C VAL A 85 5.55 9.90 11.91
N SER A 86 5.82 10.49 10.74
CA SER A 86 5.54 11.89 10.48
C SER A 86 4.54 12.00 9.34
N TRP A 87 3.51 12.83 9.53
CA TRP A 87 2.60 13.21 8.47
C TRP A 87 2.91 14.64 8.04
N GLN A 88 3.27 14.78 6.78
CA GLN A 88 3.34 16.08 6.15
C GLN A 88 2.04 16.25 5.37
N ALA A 89 1.47 17.44 5.42
CA ALA A 89 0.33 17.78 4.58
C ALA A 89 0.77 17.79 3.11
N TYR A 90 0.94 16.60 2.53
CA TYR A 90 0.96 16.51 1.07
C TYR A 90 -0.47 16.80 0.62
N ALA A 91 -0.62 17.82 -0.21
CA ALA A 91 -1.91 18.35 -0.61
C ALA A 91 -2.81 17.31 -1.29
N ASP A 92 -2.24 16.19 -1.77
CA ASP A 92 -2.92 15.27 -2.67
C ASP A 92 -3.30 13.91 -2.03
N GLU A 93 -2.72 13.55 -0.87
CA GLU A 93 -3.02 12.26 -0.23
C GLU A 93 -3.05 12.40 1.30
N ALA A 94 -4.26 12.41 1.83
CA ALA A 94 -4.51 12.65 3.26
C ALA A 94 -3.93 11.55 4.18
N ALA A 95 -3.80 10.32 3.67
CA ALA A 95 -3.29 9.19 4.45
C ALA A 95 -1.75 9.05 4.40
N ALA A 96 -1.06 9.85 3.58
CA ALA A 96 0.39 9.71 3.38
C ALA A 96 1.18 10.09 4.64
N VAL A 97 2.12 9.21 4.99
CA VAL A 97 3.05 9.40 6.11
C VAL A 97 4.46 8.98 5.69
N VAL A 98 5.42 9.32 6.53
CA VAL A 98 6.81 8.86 6.37
C VAL A 98 7.23 8.17 7.66
N VAL A 99 7.79 6.97 7.54
CA VAL A 99 8.36 6.22 8.66
C VAL A 99 9.87 6.46 8.68
N SER A 100 10.39 6.97 9.78
CA SER A 100 11.79 7.43 9.91
C SER A 100 12.80 6.33 10.19
N ALA A 101 12.35 5.10 10.40
CA ALA A 101 13.20 3.95 10.66
C ALA A 101 12.78 2.76 9.80
N ALA A 102 13.71 1.84 9.55
CA ALA A 102 13.38 0.57 8.91
C ALA A 102 12.35 -0.20 9.75
N VAL A 103 11.46 -0.93 9.09
CA VAL A 103 10.36 -1.67 9.72
C VAL A 103 10.74 -3.14 9.80
N ALA A 104 11.01 -3.64 11.00
CA ALA A 104 11.38 -5.03 11.22
C ALA A 104 10.22 -5.98 10.87
N VAL A 105 10.54 -7.15 10.33
CA VAL A 105 9.55 -8.21 10.06
C VAL A 105 8.75 -8.56 11.31
N ALA A 106 9.38 -8.51 12.49
CA ALA A 106 8.73 -8.83 13.76
C ALA A 106 7.53 -7.92 14.09
N VAL A 107 7.47 -6.71 13.54
CA VAL A 107 6.34 -5.78 13.78
C VAL A 107 5.35 -5.75 12.61
N ILE A 108 5.56 -6.55 11.57
CA ILE A 108 4.57 -6.74 10.51
C ILE A 108 3.47 -7.65 11.04
N ALA A 109 2.24 -7.13 11.04
CA ALA A 109 1.07 -7.84 11.55
C ALA A 109 0.42 -8.73 10.48
N SER A 110 0.38 -8.24 9.24
CA SER A 110 -0.29 -8.93 8.14
C SER A 110 0.19 -8.43 6.78
N GLY A 111 -0.13 -9.20 5.75
CA GLY A 111 0.01 -8.77 4.36
C GLY A 111 -1.33 -8.82 3.65
N HIS A 112 -1.49 -7.95 2.68
CA HIS A 112 -2.65 -7.88 1.80
C HIS A 112 -2.14 -8.02 0.38
N VAL A 113 -2.55 -9.07 -0.33
CA VAL A 113 -2.00 -9.43 -1.64
C VAL A 113 -3.14 -9.78 -2.59
N ASP A 114 -3.07 -9.29 -3.82
CA ASP A 114 -4.03 -9.67 -4.87
C ASP A 114 -4.02 -11.17 -5.11
N GLU A 115 -5.20 -11.74 -5.29
CA GLU A 115 -5.36 -13.08 -5.81
C GLU A 115 -5.11 -13.11 -7.32
N LEU A 116 -4.90 -14.31 -7.88
CA LEU A 116 -4.51 -14.44 -9.28
C LEU A 116 -5.58 -13.99 -10.28
N ASP A 117 -6.84 -14.00 -9.90
CA ASP A 117 -7.94 -13.51 -10.74
C ASP A 117 -7.89 -11.99 -10.97
N ALA A 118 -7.22 -11.24 -10.09
CA ALA A 118 -7.04 -9.80 -10.25
C ALA A 118 -5.92 -9.42 -11.24
N VAL A 119 -5.03 -10.34 -11.60
CA VAL A 119 -3.82 -10.05 -12.38
C VAL A 119 -4.09 -9.28 -13.68
N PRO A 120 -5.06 -9.64 -14.52
CA PRO A 120 -5.31 -8.87 -15.75
C PRO A 120 -5.69 -7.41 -15.50
N ASP A 121 -6.55 -7.15 -14.52
CA ASP A 121 -6.97 -5.79 -14.18
C ASP A 121 -5.85 -5.00 -13.51
N VAL A 122 -5.05 -5.64 -12.66
CA VAL A 122 -3.90 -5.02 -12.02
C VAL A 122 -2.82 -4.66 -13.05
N ALA A 123 -2.57 -5.54 -14.04
CA ALA A 123 -1.65 -5.25 -15.13
C ALA A 123 -2.07 -4.00 -15.93
N ALA A 124 -3.34 -3.92 -16.28
CA ALA A 124 -3.88 -2.75 -16.97
C ALA A 124 -3.80 -1.47 -16.11
N ALA A 125 -4.13 -1.57 -14.84
CA ALA A 125 -4.08 -0.45 -13.90
C ALA A 125 -2.64 0.04 -13.68
N ALA A 126 -1.69 -0.84 -13.53
CA ALA A 126 -0.27 -0.47 -13.37
C ALA A 126 0.24 0.30 -14.59
N ALA A 127 -0.12 -0.13 -15.80
CA ALA A 127 0.24 0.56 -17.03
C ALA A 127 -0.44 1.93 -17.16
N ALA A 128 -1.64 2.08 -16.58
CA ALA A 128 -2.46 3.28 -16.69
C ALA A 128 -2.29 4.30 -15.55
N ILE A 129 -1.60 3.92 -14.46
CA ILE A 129 -1.62 4.73 -13.22
C ILE A 129 -1.11 6.15 -13.42
N SER A 130 -0.06 6.36 -14.21
CA SER A 130 0.48 7.69 -14.45
C SER A 130 -0.51 8.59 -15.20
N ALA A 131 -1.20 8.05 -16.21
CA ALA A 131 -2.23 8.79 -16.94
C ALA A 131 -3.46 9.04 -16.07
N ALA A 132 -3.84 8.09 -15.22
CA ALA A 132 -4.93 8.27 -14.25
C ALA A 132 -4.62 9.40 -13.26
N ASP A 133 -3.39 9.50 -12.80
CA ASP A 133 -2.95 10.58 -11.90
C ASP A 133 -3.06 11.97 -12.54
N THR A 134 -3.07 12.06 -13.86
CA THR A 134 -3.26 13.32 -14.60
C THR A 134 -4.69 13.54 -15.09
N GLY A 135 -5.63 12.68 -14.71
CA GLY A 135 -7.06 12.87 -14.97
C GLY A 135 -7.60 12.22 -16.24
N ASP A 136 -6.83 11.32 -16.90
CA ASP A 136 -7.32 10.58 -18.06
C ASP A 136 -8.46 9.63 -17.65
N ASP A 137 -9.61 9.74 -18.31
CA ASP A 137 -10.81 8.99 -17.93
C ASP A 137 -10.69 7.48 -18.19
N ASP A 138 -10.11 7.07 -19.31
CA ASP A 138 -9.92 5.65 -19.64
C ASP A 138 -8.91 5.01 -18.67
N ALA A 139 -7.83 5.74 -18.34
CA ALA A 139 -6.85 5.30 -17.38
C ALA A 139 -7.46 5.19 -15.97
N SER A 140 -8.28 6.14 -15.56
CA SER A 140 -9.00 6.10 -14.29
C SER A 140 -9.94 4.91 -14.21
N PHE A 141 -10.61 4.57 -15.29
CA PHE A 141 -11.46 3.37 -15.36
C PHE A 141 -10.65 2.08 -15.17
N ALA A 142 -9.46 1.98 -15.79
CA ALA A 142 -8.58 0.83 -15.61
C ALA A 142 -8.12 0.68 -14.14
N VAL A 143 -7.77 1.78 -13.48
CA VAL A 143 -7.41 1.78 -12.06
C VAL A 143 -8.60 1.39 -11.19
N ASP A 144 -9.77 1.94 -11.42
CA ASP A 144 -11.00 1.61 -10.68
C ASP A 144 -11.36 0.12 -10.84
N SER A 145 -11.11 -0.47 -12.00
CA SER A 145 -11.36 -1.90 -12.24
C SER A 145 -10.44 -2.78 -11.39
N ALA A 146 -9.19 -2.39 -11.18
CA ALA A 146 -8.28 -3.08 -10.26
C ALA A 146 -8.71 -2.89 -8.81
N GLU A 147 -9.12 -1.67 -8.43
CA GLU A 147 -9.56 -1.35 -7.08
C GLU A 147 -10.85 -2.08 -6.67
N ALA A 148 -11.65 -2.55 -7.63
CA ALA A 148 -12.81 -3.39 -7.37
C ALA A 148 -12.44 -4.79 -6.86
N HIS A 149 -11.22 -5.26 -7.07
CA HIS A 149 -10.70 -6.48 -6.46
C HIS A 149 -10.21 -6.20 -5.05
N GLU A 150 -10.70 -6.96 -4.09
CA GLU A 150 -10.17 -6.90 -2.72
C GLU A 150 -8.87 -7.67 -2.64
N LEU A 151 -7.92 -7.14 -1.87
CA LEU A 151 -6.69 -7.85 -1.56
C LEU A 151 -6.98 -8.90 -0.49
N ALA A 152 -6.47 -10.11 -0.68
CA ALA A 152 -6.61 -11.17 0.31
C ALA A 152 -5.70 -10.90 1.52
N TRP A 153 -6.23 -11.15 2.71
CA TRP A 153 -5.50 -11.00 3.96
C TRP A 153 -4.67 -12.25 4.27
N TYR A 154 -3.43 -12.05 4.68
CA TYR A 154 -2.52 -13.10 5.14
C TYR A 154 -1.91 -12.71 6.47
N ALA A 155 -1.88 -13.64 7.43
CA ALA A 155 -1.17 -13.44 8.68
C ALA A 155 0.35 -13.32 8.41
N ALA A 156 1.08 -12.67 9.30
CA ALA A 156 2.52 -12.46 9.13
C ALA A 156 3.30 -13.76 8.86
N GLN A 157 2.96 -14.83 9.57
CA GLN A 157 3.61 -16.13 9.41
C GLN A 157 3.29 -16.84 8.10
N GLU A 158 2.26 -16.41 7.37
CA GLU A 158 1.88 -16.99 6.08
C GLU A 158 2.63 -16.34 4.90
N LEU A 159 3.24 -15.18 5.12
CA LEU A 159 3.85 -14.39 4.04
C LEU A 159 5.01 -15.11 3.36
N GLU A 160 5.74 -15.95 4.08
CA GLU A 160 6.86 -16.72 3.52
C GLU A 160 6.42 -17.80 2.49
N TYR A 161 5.14 -18.13 2.45
CA TYR A 161 4.57 -19.14 1.56
C TYR A 161 3.88 -18.56 0.32
N LEU A 162 3.93 -17.28 0.12
CA LEU A 162 3.31 -16.60 -1.02
C LEU A 162 4.15 -16.66 -2.30
#